data_1bf5ed41ec9b65a9ec69ba30ad251c6d
#
_entry.id   1bf5ed41ec9b65a9ec69ba30ad251c6d
#
_cell.length_a   1.000
_cell.length_b   1.000
_cell.length_c   1.000
_cell.angle_alpha   90.00
_cell.angle_beta   90.00
_cell.angle_gamma   90.00
#
_symmetry.space_group_name_H-M   'P 1'
#
loop_
_entity.id
_entity.type
_entity.pdbx_description
1 polymer ?
#
loop_
_entity_poly.entity_id
_entity_poly.type
_entity_poly.pdbx_seq_one_letter_code
_entity_poly.pdbx_strand_id
1 'polypeptide(L)'
;MSVTQQPPVGHVGRVMRRKEDPRLITGRARFVDDITLPGTLWAGIVRSPEAHARITSIDTSAAAARDGIAAVFTGEDMTDLGGPLPMA
;
A
#
# COMPACT_ATOMS: atom_id res chain seq x y z
N MET A 1 -20.76 -48.05 22.33
CA MET A 1 -21.63 -46.94 21.84
C MET A 1 -20.82 -46.09 20.90
N SER A 2 -21.05 -46.24 19.58
CA SER A 2 -20.40 -45.36 18.59
C SER A 2 -21.12 -44.01 18.57
N VAL A 3 -20.47 -42.97 19.05
CA VAL A 3 -20.99 -41.63 18.89
C VAL A 3 -20.77 -41.24 17.43
N THR A 4 -21.83 -41.30 16.64
CA THR A 4 -21.82 -40.78 15.26
C THR A 4 -21.74 -39.27 15.36
N GLN A 5 -20.52 -38.72 15.26
CA GLN A 5 -20.30 -37.32 15.24
C GLN A 5 -20.83 -36.79 13.92
N GLN A 6 -22.01 -36.18 13.97
CA GLN A 6 -22.59 -35.49 12.83
C GLN A 6 -21.64 -34.35 12.39
N PRO A 7 -21.30 -34.25 11.11
CA PRO A 7 -20.41 -33.15 10.68
C PRO A 7 -21.05 -31.81 11.01
N PRO A 8 -20.28 -30.85 11.50
CA PRO A 8 -20.81 -29.54 11.89
C PRO A 8 -21.52 -28.88 10.70
N VAL A 9 -22.77 -28.51 10.91
CA VAL A 9 -23.57 -27.77 9.94
C VAL A 9 -23.05 -26.32 9.93
N GLY A 10 -22.39 -25.91 8.84
CA GLY A 10 -21.82 -24.57 8.70
C GLY A 10 -20.30 -24.57 8.64
N HIS A 11 -19.73 -23.38 8.78
CA HIS A 11 -18.29 -23.14 8.66
C HIS A 11 -17.56 -23.11 10.00
N VAL A 12 -18.28 -22.98 11.11
CA VAL A 12 -17.73 -22.95 12.47
C VAL A 12 -17.12 -24.32 12.81
N GLY A 13 -15.88 -24.32 13.28
CA GLY A 13 -15.14 -25.54 13.65
C GLY A 13 -14.55 -26.33 12.46
N ARG A 14 -14.68 -25.85 11.23
CA ARG A 14 -14.04 -26.42 10.05
C ARG A 14 -12.72 -25.75 9.73
N VAL A 15 -11.75 -26.55 9.31
CA VAL A 15 -10.52 -26.02 8.72
C VAL A 15 -10.85 -25.45 7.34
N MET A 16 -10.87 -24.13 7.25
CA MET A 16 -11.11 -23.40 6.00
C MET A 16 -9.79 -23.01 5.37
N ARG A 17 -9.54 -23.49 4.17
CA ARG A 17 -8.40 -23.04 3.38
C ARG A 17 -8.75 -21.75 2.64
N ARG A 18 -7.82 -20.78 2.62
CA ARG A 18 -7.98 -19.57 1.82
C ARG A 18 -7.91 -19.93 0.34
N LYS A 19 -8.69 -19.22 -0.47
CA LYS A 19 -8.70 -19.44 -1.93
C LYS A 19 -7.34 -19.10 -2.58
N GLU A 20 -6.57 -18.22 -1.93
CA GLU A 20 -5.27 -17.74 -2.38
C GLU A 20 -4.12 -18.70 -2.04
N ASP A 21 -4.30 -19.58 -1.05
CA ASP A 21 -3.21 -20.46 -0.58
C ASP A 21 -2.50 -21.22 -1.70
N PRO A 22 -3.18 -21.84 -2.68
CA PRO A 22 -2.48 -22.53 -3.76
C PRO A 22 -1.58 -21.63 -4.61
N ARG A 23 -1.97 -20.38 -4.82
CA ARG A 23 -1.16 -19.41 -5.57
C ARG A 23 0.03 -18.93 -4.75
N LEU A 24 -0.17 -18.72 -3.45
CA LEU A 24 0.88 -18.26 -2.55
C LEU A 24 1.98 -19.30 -2.40
N ILE A 25 1.62 -20.55 -2.08
CA ILE A 25 2.61 -21.62 -1.85
C ILE A 25 3.32 -22.10 -3.10
N THR A 26 2.76 -21.83 -4.30
CA THR A 26 3.37 -22.19 -5.59
C THR A 26 4.11 -21.04 -6.24
N GLY A 27 4.22 -19.88 -5.59
CA GLY A 27 4.89 -18.69 -6.14
C GLY A 27 4.15 -18.04 -7.31
N ARG A 28 2.89 -18.38 -7.53
CA ARG A 28 2.06 -17.81 -8.61
C ARG A 28 1.26 -16.58 -8.16
N ALA A 29 1.26 -16.28 -6.86
CA ALA A 29 0.64 -15.08 -6.36
C ALA A 29 1.45 -13.86 -6.81
N ARG A 30 0.72 -12.78 -7.10
CA ARG A 30 1.30 -11.48 -7.43
C ARG A 30 0.78 -10.47 -6.41
N PHE A 31 1.71 -9.78 -5.79
CA PHE A 31 1.43 -8.64 -4.92
C PHE A 31 1.56 -7.34 -5.71
N VAL A 32 1.16 -6.24 -5.12
CA VAL A 32 1.25 -4.92 -5.77
C VAL A 32 2.69 -4.60 -6.20
N ASP A 33 3.67 -4.95 -5.36
CA ASP A 33 5.09 -4.76 -5.65
C ASP A 33 5.62 -5.59 -6.83
N ASP A 34 4.93 -6.68 -7.18
CA ASP A 34 5.29 -7.51 -8.33
C ASP A 34 4.72 -6.97 -9.65
N ILE A 35 3.90 -5.93 -9.59
CA ILE A 35 3.27 -5.33 -10.76
C ILE A 35 4.19 -4.24 -11.30
N THR A 36 4.84 -4.54 -12.41
CA THR A 36 5.66 -3.58 -13.14
C THR A 36 5.01 -3.26 -14.48
N LEU A 37 4.78 -1.98 -14.73
CA LEU A 37 4.28 -1.49 -16.01
C LEU A 37 5.39 -0.73 -16.73
N PRO A 38 5.46 -0.76 -18.07
CA PRO A 38 6.40 0.06 -18.81
C PRO A 38 6.22 1.54 -18.46
N GLY A 39 7.32 2.23 -18.13
CA GLY A 39 7.29 3.63 -17.74
C GLY A 39 6.88 3.89 -16.28
N THR A 40 6.79 2.86 -15.44
CA THR A 40 6.55 3.04 -14.01
C THR A 40 7.67 3.85 -13.37
N LEU A 41 7.29 4.86 -12.61
CA LEU A 41 8.20 5.67 -11.81
C LEU A 41 8.16 5.22 -10.34
N TRP A 42 9.24 5.51 -9.63
CA TRP A 42 9.34 5.26 -8.20
C TRP A 42 9.00 6.51 -7.42
N ALA A 43 8.16 6.40 -6.41
CA ALA A 43 7.85 7.50 -5.51
C ALA A 43 8.76 7.48 -4.29
N GLY A 44 9.50 8.56 -4.08
CA GLY A 44 10.27 8.81 -2.87
C GLY A 44 9.51 9.79 -1.97
N ILE A 45 9.21 9.41 -0.73
CA ILE A 45 8.51 10.27 0.21
C ILE A 45 9.52 10.83 1.21
N VAL A 46 9.68 12.15 1.21
CA VAL A 46 10.48 12.85 2.23
C VAL A 46 9.59 13.12 3.44
N ARG A 47 10.02 12.66 4.60
CA ARG A 47 9.30 12.84 5.86
C ARG A 47 10.01 13.85 6.73
N SER A 48 9.24 14.58 7.55
CA SER A 48 9.80 15.46 8.58
C SER A 48 10.61 14.65 9.60
N PRO A 49 11.81 15.08 9.98
CA PRO A 49 12.54 14.52 11.12
C PRO A 49 11.92 14.94 12.46
N GLU A 50 11.13 16.01 12.47
CA GLU A 50 10.50 16.55 13.67
C GLU A 50 9.11 15.95 13.89
N ALA A 51 8.80 15.58 15.13
CA ALA A 51 7.51 15.00 15.50
C ALA A 51 6.36 16.02 15.36
N HIS A 52 6.63 17.29 15.68
CA HIS A 52 5.68 18.40 15.55
C HIS A 52 6.43 19.68 15.25
N ALA A 53 6.16 20.27 14.11
CA ALA A 53 6.84 21.49 13.67
C ALA A 53 5.96 22.28 12.70
N ARG A 54 6.23 23.58 12.59
CA ARG A 54 5.64 24.42 11.58
C ARG A 54 6.57 24.45 10.38
N ILE A 55 6.05 24.09 9.21
CA ILE A 55 6.76 24.22 7.94
C ILE A 55 6.75 25.70 7.54
N THR A 56 7.91 26.31 7.45
CA THR A 56 8.05 27.72 7.05
C THR A 56 8.29 27.87 5.54
N SER A 57 8.98 26.92 4.94
CA SER A 57 9.22 26.89 3.50
C SER A 57 9.60 25.49 3.06
N ILE A 58 9.30 25.16 1.82
CA ILE A 58 9.76 23.95 1.14
C ILE A 58 10.44 24.40 -0.15
N ASP A 59 11.75 24.15 -0.26
CA ASP A 59 12.49 24.40 -1.50
C ASP A 59 12.66 23.09 -2.26
N THR A 60 12.02 22.99 -3.41
CA THR A 60 12.05 21.82 -4.29
C THR A 60 13.02 21.97 -5.46
N SER A 61 13.63 23.15 -5.62
CA SER A 61 14.42 23.52 -6.79
C SER A 61 15.59 22.56 -7.06
N ALA A 62 16.35 22.24 -6.01
CA ALA A 62 17.49 21.33 -6.12
C ALA A 62 17.06 19.89 -6.47
N ALA A 63 15.91 19.44 -5.95
CA ALA A 63 15.37 18.13 -6.26
C ALA A 63 14.84 18.06 -7.71
N ALA A 64 14.09 19.07 -8.12
CA ALA A 64 13.53 19.17 -9.46
C ALA A 64 14.60 19.27 -10.57
N ALA A 65 15.73 19.90 -10.26
CA ALA A 65 16.84 20.03 -11.18
C ALA A 65 17.70 18.77 -11.33
N ARG A 66 17.43 17.72 -10.52
CA ARG A 66 18.25 16.52 -10.51
C ARG A 66 17.89 15.60 -11.67
N ASP A 67 18.92 15.08 -12.33
CA ASP A 67 18.74 14.09 -13.39
C ASP A 67 18.07 12.82 -12.84
N GLY A 68 17.11 12.29 -13.59
CA GLY A 68 16.32 11.12 -13.19
C GLY A 68 15.07 11.44 -12.34
N ILE A 69 14.86 12.70 -11.96
CA ILE A 69 13.62 13.12 -11.28
C ILE A 69 12.60 13.56 -12.33
N ALA A 70 11.48 12.85 -12.39
CA ALA A 70 10.41 13.16 -13.34
C ALA A 70 9.50 14.31 -12.84
N ALA A 71 9.24 14.35 -11.54
CA ALA A 71 8.43 15.40 -10.90
C ALA A 71 8.69 15.45 -9.39
N VAL A 72 8.46 16.61 -8.80
CA VAL A 72 8.46 16.84 -7.35
C VAL A 72 7.13 17.49 -6.99
N PHE A 73 6.45 16.95 -6.00
CA PHE A 73 5.16 17.44 -5.53
C PHE A 73 5.24 17.85 -4.07
N THR A 74 4.57 18.94 -3.75
CA THR A 74 4.35 19.41 -2.38
C THR A 74 2.88 19.27 -1.99
N GLY A 75 2.53 19.56 -0.74
CA GLY A 75 1.15 19.57 -0.29
C GLY A 75 0.27 20.58 -1.03
N GLU A 76 0.85 21.69 -1.51
CA GLU A 76 0.14 22.72 -2.29
C GLU A 76 -0.31 22.16 -3.65
N ASP A 77 0.56 21.41 -4.32
CA ASP A 77 0.27 20.79 -5.61
C ASP A 77 -0.82 19.73 -5.53
N MET A 78 -1.04 19.17 -4.32
CA MET A 78 -2.02 18.12 -4.09
C MET A 78 -3.41 18.65 -3.74
N THR A 79 -3.59 19.95 -3.54
CA THR A 79 -4.90 20.52 -3.15
C THR A 79 -5.98 20.32 -4.21
N ASP A 80 -5.59 20.28 -5.48
CA ASP A 80 -6.51 20.09 -6.61
C ASP A 80 -6.94 18.61 -6.79
N LEU A 81 -6.23 17.67 -6.15
CA LEU A 81 -6.50 16.24 -6.28
C LEU A 81 -7.51 15.71 -5.24
N GLY A 82 -7.91 16.53 -4.30
CA GLY A 82 -8.89 16.18 -3.28
C GLY A 82 -8.52 16.73 -1.91
N GLY A 83 -9.50 16.86 -1.03
CA GLY A 83 -9.29 17.28 0.36
C GLY A 83 -8.53 16.23 1.19
N PRO A 84 -8.16 16.58 2.43
CA PRO A 84 -7.53 15.63 3.33
C PRO A 84 -8.40 14.40 3.53
N LEU A 85 -7.76 13.23 3.61
CA LEU A 85 -8.47 12.00 3.93
C LEU A 85 -9.17 12.15 5.28
N PRO A 86 -10.50 11.91 5.36
CA PRO A 86 -11.19 11.97 6.63
C PRO A 86 -10.61 10.91 7.57
N MET A 87 -10.16 11.34 8.72
CA MET A 87 -9.82 10.41 9.79
C MET A 87 -11.11 9.94 10.44
N ALA A 88 -11.35 8.64 10.40
CA ALA A 88 -12.48 8.01 11.10
C ALA A 88 -12.20 7.88 12.59
#